data_296c45a0a2ecaf77a1db3321f273a04d
#
_entry.id   296c45a0a2ecaf77a1db3321f273a04d
#
_cell.length_a   1.000
_cell.length_b   1.000
_cell.length_c   1.000
_cell.angle_alpha   90.00
_cell.angle_beta   90.00
_cell.angle_gamma   90.00
#
_symmetry.space_group_name_H-M   'P 1'
#
loop_
_entity.id
_entity.type
_entity.pdbx_description
1 polymer ?
#
loop_
_entity_poly.entity_id
_entity_poly.type
_entity_poly.pdbx_seq_one_letter_code
_entity_poly.pdbx_strand_id
1 'polypeptide(L)'
;ARDAVREAEARILAQKATVATSEAAFNEARYDQELSIIRAPVDGRIIRRYANPGAGASTLNVSNMFDLEPHTGRIVRAEIAEGSLPYVKIGQTVQMSPESDPTKVYPGTVLRRAGVFGARKLQSDDPNEKTDDRVVEVVVDSSQTPFLIGQRVLVKFVRGQQQAQAAASPIG
;
A
#
# COMPACT_ATOMS: atom_id res chain seq x y z
N ALA A 1 51.82 7.02 -46.01
CA ALA A 1 51.73 6.05 -44.91
C ALA A 1 50.93 6.59 -43.70
N ARG A 2 51.22 7.77 -43.19
CA ARG A 2 50.50 8.38 -42.04
C ARG A 2 49.02 8.71 -42.34
N ASP A 3 48.69 9.12 -43.53
CA ASP A 3 47.32 9.46 -43.93
C ASP A 3 46.44 8.21 -44.05
N ALA A 4 47.00 7.09 -44.54
CA ALA A 4 46.27 5.81 -44.58
C ALA A 4 45.95 5.28 -43.18
N VAL A 5 46.82 5.52 -42.21
CA VAL A 5 46.58 5.14 -40.82
C VAL A 5 45.45 5.98 -40.24
N ARG A 6 45.48 7.28 -40.42
CA ARG A 6 44.41 8.20 -39.97
C ARG A 6 43.04 7.86 -40.58
N GLU A 7 43.06 7.51 -41.87
CA GLU A 7 41.85 7.10 -42.57
C GLU A 7 41.28 5.78 -41.98
N ALA A 8 42.14 4.80 -41.69
CA ALA A 8 41.75 3.56 -41.06
C ALA A 8 41.23 3.77 -39.66
N GLU A 9 41.86 4.63 -38.86
CA GLU A 9 41.39 5.00 -37.52
C GLU A 9 40.03 5.67 -37.56
N ALA A 10 39.82 6.61 -38.50
CA ALA A 10 38.51 7.27 -38.68
C ALA A 10 37.43 6.25 -39.08
N ARG A 11 37.71 5.31 -39.94
CA ARG A 11 36.78 4.22 -40.31
C ARG A 11 36.44 3.33 -39.11
N ILE A 12 37.43 2.97 -38.29
CA ILE A 12 37.19 2.18 -37.06
C ILE A 12 36.31 2.96 -36.11
N LEU A 13 36.54 4.25 -35.90
CA LEU A 13 35.73 5.10 -35.04
C LEU A 13 34.28 5.20 -35.55
N ALA A 14 34.09 5.39 -36.86
CA ALA A 14 32.75 5.39 -37.44
C ALA A 14 32.01 4.07 -37.29
N GLN A 15 32.72 2.93 -37.48
CA GLN A 15 32.14 1.61 -37.28
C GLN A 15 31.78 1.37 -35.80
N LYS A 16 32.62 1.78 -34.85
CA LYS A 16 32.32 1.70 -33.42
C LYS A 16 31.07 2.54 -33.06
N ALA A 17 30.93 3.71 -33.64
CA ALA A 17 29.72 4.53 -33.44
C ALA A 17 28.45 3.84 -33.98
N THR A 18 28.56 3.20 -35.16
CA THR A 18 27.45 2.42 -35.75
C THR A 18 27.07 1.23 -34.86
N VAL A 19 28.06 0.49 -34.35
CA VAL A 19 27.81 -0.61 -33.42
C VAL A 19 27.12 -0.10 -32.15
N ALA A 20 27.59 0.99 -31.53
CA ALA A 20 27.01 1.56 -30.34
C ALA A 20 25.54 2.00 -30.57
N THR A 21 25.25 2.59 -31.74
CA THR A 21 23.87 2.95 -32.11
C THR A 21 22.96 1.71 -32.26
N SER A 22 23.47 0.66 -32.89
CA SER A 22 22.72 -0.58 -33.08
C SER A 22 22.49 -1.30 -31.74
N GLU A 23 23.46 -1.30 -30.82
CA GLU A 23 23.33 -1.84 -29.47
C GLU A 23 22.29 -1.05 -28.67
N ALA A 24 22.27 0.29 -28.79
CA ALA A 24 21.25 1.11 -28.14
C ALA A 24 19.84 0.79 -28.64
N ALA A 25 19.67 0.68 -29.96
CA ALA A 25 18.38 0.31 -30.57
C ALA A 25 17.93 -1.11 -30.17
N PHE A 26 18.86 -2.04 -30.09
CA PHE A 26 18.58 -3.41 -29.62
C PHE A 26 18.12 -3.42 -28.15
N ASN A 27 18.82 -2.67 -27.30
CA ASN A 27 18.47 -2.57 -25.88
C ASN A 27 17.11 -1.91 -25.68
N GLU A 28 16.79 -0.88 -26.47
CA GLU A 28 15.46 -0.22 -26.48
C GLU A 28 14.36 -1.23 -26.84
N ALA A 29 14.52 -1.94 -27.96
CA ALA A 29 13.55 -2.95 -28.38
C ALA A 29 13.38 -4.09 -27.36
N ARG A 30 14.47 -4.51 -26.72
CA ARG A 30 14.44 -5.50 -25.64
C ARG A 30 13.70 -4.98 -24.42
N TYR A 31 13.92 -3.74 -24.04
CA TYR A 31 13.22 -3.10 -22.95
C TYR A 31 11.71 -3.00 -23.23
N ASP A 32 11.32 -2.61 -24.44
CA ASP A 32 9.92 -2.57 -24.86
C ASP A 32 9.26 -3.95 -24.81
N GLN A 33 10.01 -5.00 -25.22
CA GLN A 33 9.54 -6.37 -25.08
C GLN A 33 9.33 -6.76 -23.61
N GLU A 34 10.23 -6.36 -22.72
CA GLU A 34 10.13 -6.65 -21.30
C GLU A 34 8.95 -5.91 -20.65
N LEU A 35 8.67 -4.67 -21.04
CA LEU A 35 7.51 -3.89 -20.61
C LEU A 35 6.17 -4.53 -21.03
N SER A 36 6.17 -5.37 -22.06
CA SER A 36 4.97 -6.10 -22.48
C SER A 36 4.58 -7.24 -21.52
N ILE A 37 5.49 -7.62 -20.61
CA ILE A 37 5.28 -8.68 -19.62
C ILE A 37 5.04 -8.05 -18.25
N ILE A 38 3.80 -8.08 -17.80
CA ILE A 38 3.44 -7.55 -16.48
C ILE A 38 3.70 -8.61 -15.42
N ARG A 39 4.59 -8.29 -14.48
CA ARG A 39 4.98 -9.18 -13.39
C ARG A 39 4.49 -8.63 -12.06
N ALA A 40 4.16 -9.54 -11.13
CA ALA A 40 3.90 -9.16 -9.74
C ALA A 40 5.18 -8.61 -9.10
N PRO A 41 5.16 -7.41 -8.49
CA PRO A 41 6.34 -6.83 -7.86
C PRO A 41 6.74 -7.52 -6.55
N VAL A 42 5.79 -8.22 -5.92
CA VAL A 42 5.96 -8.94 -4.65
C VAL A 42 5.11 -10.20 -4.66
N ASP A 43 5.43 -11.14 -3.78
CA ASP A 43 4.60 -12.31 -3.53
C ASP A 43 3.28 -11.91 -2.89
N GLY A 44 2.17 -12.48 -3.39
CA GLY A 44 0.85 -12.11 -2.91
C GLY A 44 -0.27 -12.87 -3.60
N ARG A 45 -1.49 -12.48 -3.30
CA ARG A 45 -2.70 -13.03 -3.89
C ARG A 45 -3.40 -11.97 -4.74
N ILE A 46 -3.80 -12.32 -5.96
CA ILE A 46 -4.64 -11.46 -6.78
C ILE A 46 -6.05 -11.47 -6.20
N ILE A 47 -6.52 -10.30 -5.76
CA ILE A 47 -7.86 -10.11 -5.18
C ILE A 47 -8.86 -9.62 -6.21
N ARG A 48 -8.39 -8.93 -7.24
CA ARG A 48 -9.25 -8.43 -8.32
C ARG A 48 -8.50 -8.41 -9.65
N ARG A 49 -9.19 -8.83 -10.70
CA ARG A 49 -8.69 -8.80 -12.07
C ARG A 49 -9.55 -7.87 -12.92
N TYR A 50 -8.93 -6.92 -13.59
CA TYR A 50 -9.56 -5.99 -14.54
C TYR A 50 -9.19 -6.36 -15.98
N ALA A 51 -8.01 -6.95 -16.18
CA ALA A 51 -7.52 -7.35 -17.48
C ALA A 51 -8.33 -8.54 -18.02
N ASN A 52 -8.77 -8.44 -19.27
CA ASN A 52 -9.41 -9.52 -20.02
C ASN A 52 -8.54 -9.89 -21.21
N PRO A 53 -8.54 -11.15 -21.66
CA PRO A 53 -7.89 -11.56 -22.89
C PRO A 53 -8.42 -10.73 -24.08
N GLY A 54 -7.52 -10.15 -24.87
CA GLY A 54 -7.88 -9.29 -26.00
C GLY A 54 -8.13 -7.82 -25.62
N ALA A 55 -8.14 -7.45 -24.35
CA ALA A 55 -8.16 -6.04 -23.94
C ALA A 55 -6.79 -5.42 -24.22
N GLY A 56 -6.76 -4.33 -24.98
CA GLY A 56 -5.53 -3.57 -25.21
C GLY A 56 -5.10 -2.85 -23.94
N ALA A 57 -3.80 -2.82 -23.66
CA ALA A 57 -3.21 -1.92 -22.69
C ALA A 57 -2.90 -0.58 -23.37
N SER A 58 -3.36 0.53 -22.78
CA SER A 58 -3.02 1.86 -23.28
C SER A 58 -1.69 2.29 -22.68
N THR A 59 -0.77 2.74 -23.53
CA THR A 59 0.47 3.40 -23.09
C THR A 59 0.25 4.83 -22.61
N LEU A 60 -0.89 5.42 -22.96
CA LEU A 60 -1.24 6.80 -22.61
C LEU A 60 -2.00 6.93 -21.29
N ASN A 61 -2.67 5.87 -20.85
CA ASN A 61 -3.42 5.84 -19.61
C ASN A 61 -2.93 4.68 -18.75
N VAL A 62 -2.64 4.94 -17.49
CA VAL A 62 -2.33 3.89 -16.52
C VAL A 62 -3.60 3.07 -16.29
N SER A 63 -3.62 1.85 -16.81
CA SER A 63 -4.74 0.93 -16.62
C SER A 63 -4.40 -0.05 -15.49
N ASN A 64 -5.23 -0.10 -14.48
CA ASN A 64 -5.11 -1.13 -13.44
C ASN A 64 -5.48 -2.48 -14.06
N MET A 65 -4.57 -3.43 -14.00
CA MET A 65 -4.81 -4.78 -14.53
C MET A 65 -5.21 -5.76 -13.43
N PHE A 66 -4.57 -5.64 -12.28
CA PHE A 66 -4.80 -6.52 -11.13
C PHE A 66 -4.64 -5.74 -9.83
N ASP A 67 -5.45 -6.07 -8.82
CA ASP A 67 -5.19 -5.70 -7.44
C ASP A 67 -4.50 -6.88 -6.76
N LEU A 68 -3.32 -6.64 -6.21
CA LEU A 68 -2.49 -7.62 -5.52
C LEU A 68 -2.51 -7.36 -4.02
N GLU A 69 -2.88 -8.37 -3.23
CA GLU A 69 -2.69 -8.38 -1.78
C GLU A 69 -1.33 -9.02 -1.47
N PRO A 70 -0.34 -8.26 -1.00
CA PRO A 70 0.93 -8.84 -0.60
C PRO A 70 0.79 -9.72 0.65
N HIS A 71 1.64 -10.72 0.81
CA HIS A 71 1.69 -11.58 1.99
C HIS A 71 2.33 -10.85 3.19
N THR A 72 1.89 -9.63 3.45
CA THR A 72 2.30 -8.82 4.60
C THR A 72 1.15 -8.70 5.60
N GLY A 73 1.48 -8.30 6.84
CA GLY A 73 0.46 -8.06 7.85
C GLY A 73 -0.58 -7.03 7.43
N ARG A 74 -1.84 -7.30 7.72
CA ARG A 74 -2.94 -6.35 7.47
C ARG A 74 -2.95 -5.27 8.52
N ILE A 75 -3.41 -4.10 8.13
CA ILE A 75 -3.55 -2.94 8.99
C ILE A 75 -4.97 -2.38 8.93
N VAL A 76 -5.42 -1.82 10.04
CA VAL A 76 -6.62 -0.99 10.11
C VAL A 76 -6.18 0.47 10.24
N ARG A 77 -6.76 1.36 9.43
CA ARG A 77 -6.58 2.80 9.54
C ARG A 77 -7.77 3.37 10.28
N ALA A 78 -7.55 3.92 11.47
CA ALA A 78 -8.57 4.55 12.27
C ALA A 78 -8.38 6.07 12.24
N GLU A 79 -9.47 6.81 12.11
CA GLU A 79 -9.49 8.26 12.19
C GLU A 79 -9.95 8.69 13.57
N ILE A 80 -9.13 9.53 14.22
CA ILE A 80 -9.36 9.98 15.59
C ILE A 80 -9.51 11.49 15.61
N ALA A 81 -10.58 11.97 16.23
CA ALA A 81 -10.80 13.40 16.46
C ALA A 81 -9.72 13.98 17.38
N GLU A 82 -9.37 15.26 17.19
CA GLU A 82 -8.33 15.97 17.93
C GLU A 82 -8.48 15.84 19.44
N GLY A 83 -9.70 15.96 19.98
CA GLY A 83 -9.96 15.86 21.41
C GLY A 83 -9.65 14.50 22.05
N SER A 84 -9.57 13.43 21.23
CA SER A 84 -9.26 12.06 21.70
C SER A 84 -7.77 11.71 21.58
N LEU A 85 -6.99 12.55 20.91
CA LEU A 85 -5.57 12.32 20.65
C LEU A 85 -4.69 12.08 21.89
N PRO A 86 -4.88 12.79 23.03
CA PRO A 86 -4.08 12.57 24.23
C PRO A 86 -4.21 11.15 24.81
N TYR A 87 -5.29 10.45 24.49
CA TYR A 87 -5.58 9.11 25.02
C TYR A 87 -5.01 7.98 24.15
N VAL A 88 -4.42 8.30 23.00
CA VAL A 88 -3.89 7.32 22.04
C VAL A 88 -2.37 7.32 22.04
N LYS A 89 -1.79 6.18 22.43
CA LYS A 89 -0.37 5.96 22.49
C LYS A 89 0.09 4.88 21.52
N ILE A 90 1.26 5.03 20.95
CA ILE A 90 1.92 3.98 20.15
C ILE A 90 2.19 2.78 21.07
N GLY A 91 1.94 1.56 20.56
CA GLY A 91 2.05 0.32 21.34
C GLY A 91 0.82 0.00 22.22
N GLN A 92 -0.17 0.89 22.27
CA GLN A 92 -1.40 0.66 23.03
C GLN A 92 -2.23 -0.46 22.38
N THR A 93 -2.77 -1.35 23.23
CA THR A 93 -3.75 -2.35 22.79
C THR A 93 -5.10 -1.70 22.57
N VAL A 94 -5.75 -2.06 21.48
CA VAL A 94 -7.09 -1.62 21.10
C VAL A 94 -7.99 -2.82 20.85
N GLN A 95 -9.28 -2.59 20.92
CA GLN A 95 -10.30 -3.56 20.55
C GLN A 95 -10.87 -3.17 19.19
N MET A 96 -10.92 -4.13 18.29
CA MET A 96 -11.45 -3.96 16.95
C MET A 96 -12.68 -4.85 16.76
N SER A 97 -13.74 -4.32 16.20
CA SER A 97 -14.93 -5.09 15.84
C SER A 97 -15.40 -4.72 14.45
N PRO A 98 -15.84 -5.68 13.62
CA PRO A 98 -16.44 -5.36 12.34
C PRO A 98 -17.76 -4.59 12.57
N GLU A 99 -18.03 -3.60 11.72
CA GLU A 99 -19.28 -2.83 11.80
C GLU A 99 -20.52 -3.72 11.63
N SER A 100 -20.38 -4.78 10.81
CA SER A 100 -21.44 -5.76 10.55
C SER A 100 -21.80 -6.64 11.75
N ASP A 101 -20.85 -6.82 12.70
CA ASP A 101 -21.06 -7.63 13.91
C ASP A 101 -20.22 -7.07 15.07
N PRO A 102 -20.72 -6.04 15.77
CA PRO A 102 -20.01 -5.38 16.86
C PRO A 102 -19.76 -6.29 18.09
N THR A 103 -20.39 -7.47 18.15
CA THR A 103 -20.22 -8.42 19.25
C THR A 103 -18.91 -9.18 19.17
N LYS A 104 -18.35 -9.32 17.95
CA LYS A 104 -17.04 -9.94 17.71
C LYS A 104 -15.92 -8.95 17.93
N VAL A 105 -15.15 -9.15 18.97
CA VAL A 105 -14.04 -8.27 19.34
C VAL A 105 -12.71 -8.97 19.12
N TYR A 106 -11.81 -8.28 18.42
CA TYR A 106 -10.46 -8.75 18.15
C TYR A 106 -9.45 -7.76 18.72
N PRO A 107 -8.34 -8.23 19.29
CA PRO A 107 -7.28 -7.36 19.77
C PRO A 107 -6.46 -6.80 18.60
N GLY A 108 -5.96 -5.59 18.77
CA GLY A 108 -4.99 -4.97 17.87
C GLY A 108 -4.02 -4.11 18.65
N THR A 109 -2.94 -3.69 18.00
CA THR A 109 -1.92 -2.83 18.59
C THR A 109 -1.68 -1.61 17.73
N VAL A 110 -1.62 -0.44 18.33
CA VAL A 110 -1.30 0.81 17.64
C VAL A 110 0.14 0.78 17.16
N LEU A 111 0.37 0.74 15.86
CA LEU A 111 1.70 0.73 15.26
C LEU A 111 2.28 2.14 15.12
N ARG A 112 1.47 3.06 14.63
CA ARG A 112 1.90 4.44 14.39
C ARG A 112 0.72 5.40 14.38
N ARG A 113 1.04 6.66 14.57
CA ARG A 113 0.11 7.79 14.50
C ARG A 113 0.67 8.81 13.50
N ALA A 114 -0.19 9.37 12.66
CA ALA A 114 0.21 10.45 11.76
C ALA A 114 0.61 11.69 12.57
N GLY A 115 1.58 12.43 12.06
CA GLY A 115 2.04 13.69 12.66
C GLY A 115 1.28 14.92 12.19
N VAL A 116 0.22 14.73 11.36
CA VAL A 116 -0.54 15.84 10.76
C VAL A 116 -2.04 15.56 10.88
N PHE A 117 -2.80 16.63 11.07
CA PHE A 117 -4.25 16.57 11.00
C PHE A 117 -4.71 16.65 9.54
N GLY A 118 -5.69 15.87 9.18
CA GLY A 118 -6.34 15.87 7.88
C GLY A 118 -7.85 16.03 7.98
N ALA A 119 -8.50 16.24 6.85
CA ALA A 119 -9.94 16.15 6.77
C ALA A 119 -10.38 14.68 6.95
N ARG A 120 -11.53 14.47 7.59
CA ARG A 120 -12.15 13.16 7.74
C ARG A 120 -12.45 12.57 6.35
N LYS A 121 -12.03 11.35 6.10
CA LYS A 121 -12.29 10.62 4.85
C LYS A 121 -13.42 9.61 4.99
N LEU A 122 -13.59 9.08 6.21
CA LEU A 122 -14.67 8.16 6.53
C LEU A 122 -15.91 8.97 6.92
N GLN A 123 -16.98 8.84 6.15
CA GLN A 123 -18.27 9.40 6.52
C GLN A 123 -18.87 8.55 7.64
N SER A 124 -19.34 9.22 8.69
CA SER A 124 -20.15 8.59 9.72
C SER A 124 -21.61 8.53 9.25
N ASP A 125 -22.30 7.45 9.56
CA ASP A 125 -23.73 7.33 9.30
C ASP A 125 -24.56 8.07 10.38
N ASP A 126 -23.91 8.68 11.41
CA ASP A 126 -24.57 9.48 12.43
C ASP A 126 -24.79 10.92 11.93
N PRO A 127 -26.07 11.35 11.73
CA PRO A 127 -26.40 12.69 11.23
C PRO A 127 -26.02 13.83 12.20
N ASN A 128 -25.71 13.51 13.47
CA ASN A 128 -25.30 14.50 14.47
C ASN A 128 -23.78 14.67 14.55
N GLU A 129 -23.01 13.84 13.86
CA GLU A 129 -21.56 13.96 13.85
C GLU A 129 -21.13 15.06 12.86
N LYS A 130 -20.38 16.06 13.37
CA LYS A 130 -19.90 17.17 12.55
C LYS A 130 -18.92 16.66 11.49
N THR A 131 -19.24 16.87 10.23
CA THR A 131 -18.47 16.44 9.07
C THR A 131 -17.13 17.20 8.93
N ASP A 132 -16.94 18.29 9.64
CA ASP A 132 -15.79 19.19 9.51
C ASP A 132 -14.72 18.98 10.61
N ASP A 133 -14.73 17.86 11.29
CA ASP A 133 -13.74 17.57 12.32
C ASP A 133 -12.37 17.21 11.70
N ARG A 134 -11.34 17.88 12.20
CA ARG A 134 -9.96 17.50 11.92
C ARG A 134 -9.65 16.18 12.63
N VAL A 135 -9.11 15.25 11.88
CA VAL A 135 -8.78 13.91 12.38
C VAL A 135 -7.29 13.59 12.19
N VAL A 136 -6.79 12.74 13.06
CA VAL A 136 -5.46 12.13 12.92
C VAL A 136 -5.63 10.67 12.55
N GLU A 137 -4.90 10.22 11.53
CA GLU A 137 -4.85 8.82 11.13
C GLU A 137 -3.97 8.03 12.10
N VAL A 138 -4.49 6.94 12.61
CA VAL A 138 -3.77 5.95 13.42
C VAL A 138 -3.82 4.61 12.72
N VAL A 139 -2.66 3.98 12.64
CA VAL A 139 -2.49 2.65 12.04
C VAL A 139 -2.42 1.61 13.14
N VAL A 140 -3.31 0.63 13.06
CA VAL A 140 -3.42 -0.48 14.00
C VAL A 140 -3.07 -1.77 13.29
N ASP A 141 -2.26 -2.62 13.93
CA ASP A 141 -1.99 -3.97 13.45
C ASP A 141 -3.24 -4.83 13.55
N SER A 142 -3.60 -5.47 12.46
CA SER A 142 -4.72 -6.39 12.35
C SER A 142 -4.34 -7.72 11.69
N SER A 143 -3.07 -8.09 11.73
CA SER A 143 -2.53 -9.27 11.05
C SER A 143 -3.21 -10.57 11.47
N GLN A 144 -3.69 -10.65 12.71
CA GLN A 144 -4.35 -11.83 13.29
C GLN A 144 -5.88 -11.77 13.23
N THR A 145 -6.45 -10.85 12.46
CA THR A 145 -7.90 -10.70 12.37
C THR A 145 -8.44 -11.24 11.04
N PRO A 146 -9.69 -11.72 11.01
CA PRO A 146 -10.32 -12.22 9.78
C PRO A 146 -10.91 -11.10 8.90
N PHE A 147 -10.54 -9.84 9.14
CA PHE A 147 -11.09 -8.72 8.38
C PHE A 147 -10.72 -8.77 6.92
N LEU A 148 -11.66 -8.39 6.06
CA LEU A 148 -11.44 -8.26 4.62
C LEU A 148 -10.89 -6.87 4.29
N ILE A 149 -10.14 -6.79 3.19
CA ILE A 149 -9.66 -5.50 2.67
C ILE A 149 -10.87 -4.65 2.27
N GLY A 150 -10.89 -3.40 2.75
CA GLY A 150 -12.01 -2.47 2.52
C GLY A 150 -13.19 -2.62 3.47
N GLN A 151 -13.11 -3.55 4.45
CA GLN A 151 -14.14 -3.71 5.48
C GLN A 151 -14.07 -2.55 6.48
N ARG A 152 -15.22 -2.03 6.89
CA ARG A 152 -15.35 -1.06 7.98
C ARG A 152 -15.19 -1.74 9.33
N VAL A 153 -14.36 -1.15 10.19
CA VAL A 153 -14.01 -1.67 11.51
C VAL A 153 -14.11 -0.57 12.53
N LEU A 154 -14.81 -0.84 13.63
CA LEU A 154 -14.84 0.01 14.81
C LEU A 154 -13.62 -0.26 15.68
N VAL A 155 -12.87 0.79 16.03
CA VAL A 155 -11.69 0.68 16.89
C VAL A 155 -11.97 1.38 18.21
N LYS A 156 -11.93 0.62 19.31
CA LYS A 156 -12.09 1.13 20.68
C LYS A 156 -10.74 1.18 21.38
N PHE A 157 -10.34 2.40 21.79
CA PHE A 157 -9.12 2.61 22.55
C PHE A 157 -9.41 2.40 24.04
N VAL A 158 -8.81 1.36 24.62
CA VAL A 158 -9.02 1.00 26.03
C VAL A 158 -8.14 1.89 26.90
N ARG A 159 -8.73 2.60 27.86
CA ARG A 159 -7.97 3.38 28.84
C ARG A 159 -7.22 2.46 29.81
N GLY A 160 -5.98 2.81 30.15
CA GLY A 160 -4.99 1.95 30.81
C GLY A 160 -5.37 1.24 32.12
N GLN A 161 -6.55 1.50 32.71
CA GLN A 161 -7.01 0.75 33.89
C GLN A 161 -7.69 -0.59 33.55
N GLN A 162 -8.18 -0.76 32.32
CA GLN A 162 -8.81 -2.03 31.87
C GLN A 162 -7.82 -3.03 31.26
N GLN A 163 -6.61 -2.61 30.94
CA GLN A 163 -5.57 -3.52 30.43
C GLN A 163 -5.09 -4.54 31.48
N ALA A 164 -5.06 -4.15 32.74
CA ALA A 164 -4.66 -5.04 33.85
C ALA A 164 -5.70 -6.15 34.10
N GLN A 165 -6.98 -5.90 33.81
CA GLN A 165 -8.05 -6.83 34.10
C GLN A 165 -8.28 -7.86 32.98
N ALA A 166 -8.01 -7.50 31.74
CA ALA A 166 -8.09 -8.42 30.59
C ALA A 166 -6.93 -9.43 30.56
N ALA A 167 -5.75 -9.05 31.12
CA ALA A 167 -4.59 -9.94 31.25
C ALA A 167 -4.65 -10.88 32.47
N ALA A 168 -5.60 -10.64 33.39
CA ALA A 168 -5.71 -11.38 34.67
C ALA A 168 -6.87 -12.39 34.70
N SER A 169 -7.57 -12.65 33.59
CA SER A 169 -8.58 -13.71 33.55
C SER A 169 -7.91 -15.03 33.19
N PRO A 170 -7.70 -15.94 34.13
CA PRO A 170 -7.24 -17.29 33.81
C PRO A 170 -8.34 -18.02 33.07
N ILE A 171 -7.95 -18.71 32.03
CA ILE A 171 -8.76 -19.69 31.31
C ILE A 171 -9.19 -20.76 32.32
N GLY A 172 -10.47 -20.79 32.62
CA GLY A 172 -11.11 -21.89 33.32
C GLY A 172 -11.74 -22.85 32.30
#